data_aa27f187899385302c930937e0a239fe
#
_entry.id   aa27f187899385302c930937e0a239fe
#
_cell.length_a   1.000
_cell.length_b   1.000
_cell.length_c   1.000
_cell.angle_alpha   90.00
_cell.angle_beta   90.00
_cell.angle_gamma   90.00
#
_symmetry.space_group_name_H-M   'P 1'
#
loop_
_entity.id
_entity.type
_entity.pdbx_description
1 polymer ?
#
loop_
_entity_poly.entity_id
_entity_poly.type
_entity_poly.pdbx_seq_one_letter_code
_entity_poly.pdbx_strand_id
1 'polypeptide(L)'
;QLPIVLRYVQEYAHWAKLTDIVPVHRMAKAVAIVPVGHDFPPFSANKGGSIEGSKLFLLTFDLAFQLQEQIRALEAGADLPAGVGRDRSARHQYVMLLKRLLRQWAIPPARQFNRLPSRARVVMCAGLPGVWQYSRGAHTGVMPATGLPPMTTCQVINHTPAGYALRQTDPHPTTLRIGELIALRVEGRTGLQVAMVRWFRNTLKGSGLEFGCELLSDSPEAAAAAGEDAADASLTPVVVLPEDAAATGAGEPPAPQLLLPAGQF
;
A
#
# COMPACT_ATOMS: atom_id res chain seq x y z
N GLN A 1 -13.25 3.34 -11.20
CA GLN A 1 -13.26 2.38 -10.06
C GLN A 1 -13.98 2.94 -8.82
N LEU A 2 -13.96 4.25 -8.58
CA LEU A 2 -14.61 4.87 -7.40
C LEU A 2 -16.10 4.55 -7.25
N PRO A 3 -16.95 4.59 -8.32
CA PRO A 3 -18.37 4.25 -8.21
C PRO A 3 -18.62 2.80 -7.75
N ILE A 4 -17.76 1.88 -8.17
CA ILE A 4 -17.86 0.46 -7.80
C ILE A 4 -17.56 0.30 -6.30
N VAL A 5 -16.50 0.95 -5.80
CA VAL A 5 -16.16 0.89 -4.37
C VAL A 5 -17.26 1.50 -3.50
N LEU A 6 -17.83 2.65 -3.89
CA LEU A 6 -18.93 3.27 -3.16
C LEU A 6 -20.18 2.38 -3.09
N ARG A 7 -20.51 1.68 -4.18
CA ARG A 7 -21.62 0.71 -4.20
C ARG A 7 -21.37 -0.41 -3.18
N TYR A 8 -20.15 -0.96 -3.12
CA TYR A 8 -19.83 -2.01 -2.14
C TYR A 8 -19.86 -1.47 -0.70
N VAL A 9 -19.38 -0.25 -0.46
CA VAL A 9 -19.52 0.38 0.87
C VAL A 9 -20.99 0.45 1.27
N GLN A 10 -21.89 0.89 0.39
CA GLN A 10 -23.33 0.95 0.67
C GLN A 10 -23.94 -0.43 0.93
N GLU A 11 -23.52 -1.44 0.17
CA GLU A 11 -24.03 -2.81 0.28
C GLU A 11 -23.60 -3.53 1.56
N TYR A 12 -22.35 -3.30 2.02
CA TYR A 12 -21.76 -4.06 3.11
C TYR A 12 -21.58 -3.28 4.42
N ALA A 13 -21.63 -1.95 4.39
CA ALA A 13 -21.36 -1.14 5.59
C ALA A 13 -22.31 -1.41 6.76
N HIS A 14 -23.57 -1.78 6.48
CA HIS A 14 -24.56 -2.06 7.53
C HIS A 14 -24.26 -3.33 8.35
N TRP A 15 -23.36 -4.20 7.88
CA TRP A 15 -22.88 -5.37 8.62
C TRP A 15 -21.75 -5.03 9.61
N ALA A 16 -21.18 -3.83 9.54
CA ALA A 16 -20.23 -3.33 10.53
C ALA A 16 -20.94 -2.49 11.59
N LYS A 17 -20.63 -2.72 12.85
CA LYS A 17 -21.26 -2.00 13.98
C LYS A 17 -20.24 -1.17 14.72
N LEU A 18 -20.58 0.09 15.00
CA LEU A 18 -19.81 0.96 15.86
C LEU A 18 -20.48 1.03 17.24
N THR A 19 -19.73 0.78 18.31
CA THR A 19 -20.24 0.73 19.68
C THR A 19 -19.22 1.25 20.69
N ASP A 20 -19.66 1.74 21.81
CA ASP A 20 -18.85 2.09 22.99
C ASP A 20 -18.69 0.90 23.96
N ILE A 21 -19.47 -0.18 23.75
CA ILE A 21 -19.42 -1.39 24.58
C ILE A 21 -18.16 -2.18 24.27
N VAL A 22 -17.36 -2.50 25.30
CA VAL A 22 -16.17 -3.32 25.16
C VAL A 22 -16.56 -4.74 24.69
N PRO A 23 -16.08 -5.19 23.53
CA PRO A 23 -16.45 -6.49 22.99
C PRO A 23 -15.83 -7.63 23.81
N VAL A 24 -16.52 -8.76 23.87
CA VAL A 24 -16.03 -9.97 24.52
C VAL A 24 -14.77 -10.50 23.83
N HIS A 25 -13.81 -10.97 24.57
CA HIS A 25 -12.45 -11.40 24.11
C HIS A 25 -12.42 -12.35 22.91
N ARG A 26 -13.48 -13.15 22.72
CA ARG A 26 -13.58 -14.12 21.59
C ARG A 26 -13.71 -13.46 20.21
N MET A 27 -14.06 -12.17 20.14
CA MET A 27 -14.23 -11.41 18.91
C MET A 27 -13.03 -10.52 18.54
N ALA A 28 -11.93 -10.60 19.27
CA ALA A 28 -10.82 -9.66 19.19
C ALA A 28 -10.19 -9.52 17.78
N LYS A 29 -10.27 -10.56 16.93
CA LYS A 29 -9.75 -10.50 15.54
C LYS A 29 -10.60 -9.63 14.58
N ALA A 30 -11.89 -9.48 14.88
CA ALA A 30 -12.84 -8.71 14.08
C ALA A 30 -13.25 -7.41 14.79
N VAL A 31 -12.37 -6.84 15.62
CA VAL A 31 -12.59 -5.61 16.36
C VAL A 31 -11.48 -4.62 16.05
N ALA A 32 -11.84 -3.44 15.61
CA ALA A 32 -10.93 -2.31 15.55
C ALA A 32 -11.30 -1.26 16.59
N ILE A 33 -10.29 -0.65 17.21
CA ILE A 33 -10.46 0.51 18.10
C ILE A 33 -10.44 1.76 17.24
N VAL A 34 -11.44 2.60 17.41
CA VAL A 34 -11.58 3.92 16.77
C VAL A 34 -11.35 4.98 17.84
N PRO A 35 -10.21 5.68 17.84
CA PRO A 35 -9.94 6.76 18.78
C PRO A 35 -10.88 7.94 18.49
N VAL A 36 -11.58 8.45 19.51
CA VAL A 36 -12.43 9.63 19.37
C VAL A 36 -11.63 10.86 19.77
N GLY A 37 -11.67 11.92 18.95
CA GLY A 37 -10.93 13.16 19.22
C GLY A 37 -9.45 13.12 18.81
N HIS A 38 -9.00 12.08 18.13
CA HIS A 38 -7.66 11.96 17.60
C HIS A 38 -7.70 11.63 16.10
N ASP A 39 -6.80 12.23 15.34
CA ASP A 39 -6.65 11.93 13.89
C ASP A 39 -5.81 10.66 13.68
N PHE A 40 -6.22 9.57 14.32
CA PHE A 40 -5.61 8.25 14.12
C PHE A 40 -6.58 7.31 13.40
N PRO A 41 -6.10 6.54 12.42
CA PRO A 41 -6.94 5.53 11.79
C PRO A 41 -7.31 4.43 12.78
N PRO A 42 -8.46 3.76 12.59
CA PRO A 42 -8.82 2.57 13.35
C PRO A 42 -7.70 1.53 13.35
N PHE A 43 -7.48 0.86 14.47
CA PHE A 43 -6.47 -0.18 14.57
C PHE A 43 -7.02 -1.42 15.31
N SER A 44 -6.46 -2.59 15.01
CA SER A 44 -6.92 -3.85 15.62
C SER A 44 -6.80 -3.83 17.14
N ALA A 45 -7.85 -4.25 17.83
CA ALA A 45 -7.87 -4.38 19.29
C ALA A 45 -6.80 -5.34 19.82
N ASN A 46 -6.34 -6.30 19.02
CA ASN A 46 -5.26 -7.23 19.37
C ASN A 46 -3.88 -6.57 19.49
N LYS A 47 -3.72 -5.31 19.14
CA LYS A 47 -2.40 -4.65 19.14
C LYS A 47 -1.96 -4.11 20.48
N GLY A 48 -2.72 -4.32 21.56
CA GLY A 48 -2.28 -4.06 22.94
C GLY A 48 -1.86 -2.63 23.27
N GLY A 49 -2.26 -1.64 22.46
CA GLY A 49 -2.00 -0.21 22.74
C GLY A 49 -3.08 0.35 23.66
N SER A 50 -2.69 0.89 24.82
CA SER A 50 -3.58 1.72 25.61
C SER A 50 -3.69 3.09 24.93
N ILE A 51 -4.88 3.50 24.54
CA ILE A 51 -5.17 4.87 24.15
C ILE A 51 -5.86 5.54 25.33
N GLU A 52 -5.29 6.63 25.79
CA GLU A 52 -5.95 7.54 26.72
C GLU A 52 -7.04 8.29 25.97
N GLY A 53 -8.22 8.43 26.59
CA GLY A 53 -9.36 9.14 26.03
C GLY A 53 -10.50 8.25 25.55
N SER A 54 -11.51 8.88 24.97
CA SER A 54 -12.72 8.22 24.46
C SER A 54 -12.40 7.37 23.24
N LYS A 55 -12.94 6.17 23.21
CA LYS A 55 -12.76 5.21 22.11
C LYS A 55 -14.08 4.51 21.80
N LEU A 56 -14.27 4.21 20.52
CA LEU A 56 -15.33 3.33 20.03
C LEU A 56 -14.73 2.03 19.50
N PHE A 57 -15.56 1.03 19.38
CA PHE A 57 -15.19 -0.27 18.83
C PHE A 57 -15.95 -0.49 17.54
N LEU A 58 -15.22 -0.70 16.43
CA LEU A 58 -15.79 -1.12 15.17
C LEU A 58 -15.78 -2.65 15.11
N LEU A 59 -16.98 -3.23 15.15
CA LEU A 59 -17.19 -4.67 15.08
C LEU A 59 -17.42 -5.07 13.63
N THR A 60 -16.59 -5.94 13.09
CA THR A 60 -16.66 -6.40 11.68
C THR A 60 -16.93 -7.89 11.57
N PHE A 61 -17.38 -8.54 12.64
CA PHE A 61 -17.64 -9.98 12.66
C PHE A 61 -18.77 -10.38 11.67
N ASP A 62 -19.91 -9.67 11.76
CA ASP A 62 -21.05 -9.95 10.89
C ASP A 62 -20.69 -9.70 9.41
N LEU A 63 -19.91 -8.64 9.14
CA LEU A 63 -19.36 -8.35 7.82
C LEU A 63 -18.47 -9.50 7.31
N ALA A 64 -17.57 -10.00 8.17
CA ALA A 64 -16.70 -11.12 7.82
C ALA A 64 -17.51 -12.37 7.46
N PHE A 65 -18.52 -12.68 8.27
CA PHE A 65 -19.40 -13.82 8.07
C PHE A 65 -20.14 -13.71 6.74
N GLN A 66 -20.79 -12.58 6.46
CA GLN A 66 -21.53 -12.36 5.22
C GLN A 66 -20.65 -12.44 3.98
N LEU A 67 -19.45 -11.83 4.01
CA LEU A 67 -18.50 -11.94 2.91
C LEU A 67 -18.05 -13.39 2.68
N GLN A 68 -17.80 -14.15 3.74
CA GLN A 68 -17.42 -15.56 3.61
C GLN A 68 -18.51 -16.42 3.02
N GLU A 69 -19.78 -16.26 3.49
CA GLU A 69 -20.92 -16.99 2.95
C GLU A 69 -21.15 -16.67 1.46
N GLN A 70 -21.03 -15.41 1.08
CA GLN A 70 -21.17 -15.01 -0.31
C GLN A 70 -20.05 -15.58 -1.21
N ILE A 71 -18.81 -15.56 -0.73
CA ILE A 71 -17.67 -16.17 -1.44
C ILE A 71 -17.94 -17.67 -1.65
N ARG A 72 -18.34 -18.40 -0.60
CA ARG A 72 -18.67 -19.83 -0.68
C ARG A 72 -19.79 -20.12 -1.68
N ALA A 73 -20.87 -19.33 -1.62
CA ALA A 73 -22.00 -19.50 -2.54
C ALA A 73 -21.56 -19.29 -4.00
N LEU A 74 -20.78 -18.27 -4.29
CA LEU A 74 -20.27 -17.99 -5.64
C LEU A 74 -19.28 -19.05 -6.13
N GLU A 75 -18.44 -19.59 -5.26
CA GLU A 75 -17.52 -20.70 -5.57
C GLU A 75 -18.30 -22.00 -5.82
N ALA A 76 -19.45 -22.18 -5.15
CA ALA A 76 -20.37 -23.29 -5.38
C ALA A 76 -21.29 -23.11 -6.60
N GLY A 77 -21.19 -21.99 -7.34
CA GLY A 77 -21.93 -21.76 -8.57
C GLY A 77 -23.16 -20.86 -8.46
N ALA A 78 -23.43 -20.24 -7.31
CA ALA A 78 -24.54 -19.29 -7.17
C ALA A 78 -24.43 -18.14 -8.19
N ASP A 79 -25.57 -17.52 -8.52
CA ASP A 79 -25.65 -16.43 -9.47
C ASP A 79 -24.88 -15.18 -9.00
N LEU A 80 -24.29 -14.47 -9.95
CA LEU A 80 -23.66 -13.18 -9.69
C LEU A 80 -24.71 -12.10 -9.44
N PRO A 81 -24.41 -11.09 -8.59
CA PRO A 81 -25.31 -9.96 -8.39
C PRO A 81 -25.61 -9.21 -9.68
N ALA A 82 -26.78 -8.59 -9.74
CA ALA A 82 -27.18 -7.78 -10.88
C ALA A 82 -26.15 -6.67 -11.17
N GLY A 83 -25.78 -6.54 -12.44
CA GLY A 83 -24.79 -5.54 -12.89
C GLY A 83 -23.34 -6.01 -12.84
N VAL A 84 -23.06 -7.24 -12.43
CA VAL A 84 -21.77 -7.91 -12.65
C VAL A 84 -21.87 -8.71 -13.94
N GLY A 85 -20.81 -8.69 -14.76
CA GLY A 85 -20.76 -9.52 -15.99
C GLY A 85 -20.98 -10.99 -15.67
N ARG A 86 -21.64 -11.72 -16.61
CA ARG A 86 -22.03 -13.14 -16.38
C ARG A 86 -21.00 -14.16 -16.84
N ASP A 87 -19.88 -13.70 -17.42
CA ASP A 87 -18.82 -14.59 -17.88
C ASP A 87 -17.96 -15.14 -16.72
N ARG A 88 -17.17 -16.16 -17.04
CA ARG A 88 -16.29 -16.81 -16.06
C ARG A 88 -15.22 -15.86 -15.50
N SER A 89 -14.74 -14.91 -16.30
CA SER A 89 -13.75 -13.92 -15.90
C SER A 89 -14.35 -12.95 -14.88
N ALA A 90 -15.55 -12.42 -15.15
CA ALA A 90 -16.26 -11.53 -14.23
C ALA A 90 -16.55 -12.24 -12.89
N ARG A 91 -16.93 -13.52 -12.89
CA ARG A 91 -17.09 -14.31 -11.68
C ARG A 91 -15.81 -14.38 -10.87
N HIS A 92 -14.70 -14.73 -11.51
CA HIS A 92 -13.40 -14.82 -10.86
C HIS A 92 -12.99 -13.48 -10.26
N GLN A 93 -13.09 -12.41 -11.03
CA GLN A 93 -12.75 -11.05 -10.56
C GLN A 93 -13.62 -10.61 -9.37
N TYR A 94 -14.90 -10.93 -9.38
CA TYR A 94 -15.82 -10.61 -8.30
C TYR A 94 -15.48 -11.38 -7.02
N VAL A 95 -15.21 -12.67 -7.10
CA VAL A 95 -14.77 -13.48 -5.95
C VAL A 95 -13.44 -12.95 -5.39
N MET A 96 -12.49 -12.60 -6.25
CA MET A 96 -11.22 -12.01 -5.81
C MET A 96 -11.41 -10.67 -5.12
N LEU A 97 -12.35 -9.84 -5.59
CA LEU A 97 -12.72 -8.60 -4.93
C LEU A 97 -13.29 -8.84 -3.53
N LEU A 98 -14.25 -9.76 -3.39
CA LEU A 98 -14.82 -10.10 -2.07
C LEU A 98 -13.77 -10.65 -1.10
N LYS A 99 -12.84 -11.51 -1.57
CA LYS A 99 -11.71 -11.99 -0.78
C LYS A 99 -10.78 -10.85 -0.33
N ARG A 100 -10.61 -9.83 -1.17
CA ARG A 100 -9.86 -8.63 -0.82
C ARG A 100 -10.59 -7.78 0.22
N LEU A 101 -11.92 -7.58 0.08
CA LEU A 101 -12.73 -6.87 1.06
C LEU A 101 -12.72 -7.59 2.42
N LEU A 102 -12.88 -8.91 2.43
CA LEU A 102 -12.80 -9.72 3.65
C LEU A 102 -11.48 -9.47 4.39
N ARG A 103 -10.35 -9.47 3.69
CA ARG A 103 -9.03 -9.24 4.30
C ARG A 103 -8.82 -7.80 4.77
N GLN A 104 -9.36 -6.82 4.05
CA GLN A 104 -9.10 -5.41 4.35
C GLN A 104 -10.10 -4.80 5.34
N TRP A 105 -11.36 -5.21 5.26
CA TRP A 105 -12.45 -4.59 6.01
C TRP A 105 -12.91 -5.41 7.20
N ALA A 106 -12.92 -6.73 7.07
CA ALA A 106 -13.54 -7.59 8.06
C ALA A 106 -12.52 -8.22 9.02
N ILE A 107 -11.39 -8.65 8.52
CA ILE A 107 -10.34 -9.28 9.34
C ILE A 107 -9.06 -8.48 9.11
N PRO A 108 -8.71 -7.55 10.00
CA PRO A 108 -7.46 -6.80 9.86
C PRO A 108 -6.27 -7.75 9.75
N PRO A 109 -5.42 -7.60 8.74
CA PRO A 109 -4.28 -8.48 8.56
C PRO A 109 -3.36 -8.43 9.80
N ALA A 110 -2.97 -9.59 10.29
CA ALA A 110 -1.94 -9.69 11.32
C ALA A 110 -0.64 -9.11 10.75
N ARG A 111 0.12 -8.44 11.61
CA ARG A 111 1.46 -7.97 11.22
C ARG A 111 2.34 -9.18 10.97
N GLN A 112 2.94 -9.25 9.79
CA GLN A 112 3.89 -10.31 9.43
C GLN A 112 5.25 -10.07 10.07
N PHE A 113 5.64 -8.81 10.32
CA PHE A 113 6.96 -8.44 10.79
C PHE A 113 6.90 -7.53 12.02
N ASN A 114 7.85 -7.69 12.92
CA ASN A 114 8.11 -6.76 14.01
C ASN A 114 8.72 -5.48 13.44
N ARG A 115 8.36 -4.34 14.02
CA ARG A 115 8.97 -3.05 13.67
C ARG A 115 10.24 -2.83 14.49
N LEU A 116 11.33 -2.59 13.79
CA LEU A 116 12.61 -2.23 14.39
C LEU A 116 12.74 -0.69 14.38
N PRO A 117 12.88 -0.04 15.54
CA PRO A 117 13.11 1.40 15.57
C PRO A 117 14.45 1.73 14.91
N SER A 118 14.49 2.86 14.22
CA SER A 118 15.70 3.34 13.56
C SER A 118 15.69 4.87 13.53
N ARG A 119 16.88 5.45 13.38
CA ARG A 119 17.07 6.90 13.18
C ARG A 119 17.88 7.19 11.92
N ALA A 120 18.07 6.20 11.05
CA ALA A 120 18.80 6.36 9.81
C ALA A 120 18.21 7.49 8.97
N ARG A 121 19.07 8.23 8.32
CA ARG A 121 18.69 9.26 7.35
C ARG A 121 18.29 8.60 6.03
N VAL A 122 17.28 9.15 5.39
CA VAL A 122 16.82 8.73 4.08
C VAL A 122 16.71 9.95 3.20
N VAL A 123 17.18 9.83 1.98
CA VAL A 123 16.90 10.81 0.92
C VAL A 123 15.93 10.17 -0.04
N MET A 124 14.84 10.86 -0.36
CA MET A 124 13.80 10.34 -1.24
C MET A 124 13.46 11.28 -2.38
N CYS A 125 12.97 10.71 -3.46
CA CYS A 125 12.36 11.42 -4.57
C CYS A 125 10.99 10.81 -4.85
N ALA A 126 9.99 11.64 -5.11
CA ALA A 126 8.61 11.21 -5.39
C ALA A 126 8.30 11.18 -6.90
N GLY A 127 7.39 10.29 -7.29
CA GLY A 127 6.87 10.15 -8.64
C GLY A 127 7.70 9.25 -9.56
N LEU A 128 7.02 8.58 -10.49
CA LEU A 128 7.66 7.66 -11.45
C LEU A 128 8.80 8.30 -12.25
N PRO A 129 8.71 9.54 -12.76
CA PRO A 129 9.82 10.18 -13.46
C PRO A 129 11.10 10.28 -12.60
N GLY A 130 10.94 10.64 -11.32
CA GLY A 130 12.06 10.69 -10.40
C GLY A 130 12.64 9.32 -10.10
N VAL A 131 11.78 8.34 -9.81
CA VAL A 131 12.19 6.95 -9.60
C VAL A 131 12.99 6.45 -10.79
N TRP A 132 12.53 6.67 -12.02
CA TRP A 132 13.23 6.25 -13.24
C TRP A 132 14.59 6.91 -13.40
N GLN A 133 14.68 8.24 -13.23
CA GLN A 133 15.94 8.98 -13.37
C GLN A 133 16.99 8.52 -12.35
N TYR A 134 16.58 8.35 -11.09
CA TYR A 134 17.49 7.89 -10.04
C TYR A 134 17.88 6.42 -10.19
N SER A 135 16.98 5.56 -10.69
CA SER A 135 17.30 4.16 -11.02
C SER A 135 18.33 4.10 -12.14
N ARG A 136 18.16 4.91 -13.20
CA ARG A 136 19.12 5.03 -14.29
C ARG A 136 20.51 5.49 -13.80
N GLY A 137 20.55 6.53 -12.97
CA GLY A 137 21.79 7.05 -12.39
C GLY A 137 22.49 6.04 -11.48
N ALA A 138 21.74 5.29 -10.70
CA ALA A 138 22.28 4.23 -9.86
C ALA A 138 22.92 3.09 -10.67
N HIS A 139 22.36 2.75 -11.83
CA HIS A 139 22.86 1.69 -12.69
C HIS A 139 24.05 2.13 -13.55
N THR A 140 24.01 3.34 -14.11
CA THR A 140 25.05 3.85 -15.01
C THR A 140 26.19 4.58 -14.30
N GLY A 141 26.02 4.90 -13.01
CA GLY A 141 26.94 5.76 -12.24
C GLY A 141 26.96 7.22 -12.70
N VAL A 142 26.17 7.58 -13.72
CA VAL A 142 26.12 8.94 -14.28
C VAL A 142 24.74 9.53 -14.00
N MET A 143 24.71 10.54 -13.13
CA MET A 143 23.48 11.34 -12.90
C MET A 143 23.38 12.45 -13.96
N PRO A 144 22.18 12.69 -14.53
CA PRO A 144 21.98 13.81 -15.43
C PRO A 144 22.31 15.14 -14.70
N ALA A 145 23.02 16.02 -15.39
CA ALA A 145 23.50 17.29 -14.80
C ALA A 145 22.36 18.29 -14.50
N THR A 146 21.20 18.13 -15.14
CA THR A 146 20.07 19.06 -15.04
C THR A 146 18.74 18.31 -15.09
N GLY A 147 17.69 18.89 -14.50
CA GLY A 147 16.32 18.36 -14.58
C GLY A 147 15.99 17.22 -13.62
N LEU A 148 16.84 16.96 -12.63
CA LEU A 148 16.53 15.98 -11.59
C LEU A 148 15.38 16.50 -10.70
N PRO A 149 14.38 15.67 -10.41
CA PRO A 149 13.37 16.00 -9.43
C PRO A 149 13.99 16.26 -8.05
N PRO A 150 13.40 17.17 -7.26
CA PRO A 150 13.95 17.50 -5.94
C PRO A 150 13.98 16.29 -5.02
N MET A 151 15.06 16.16 -4.28
CA MET A 151 15.18 15.19 -3.21
C MET A 151 14.77 15.79 -1.87
N THR A 152 14.01 15.03 -1.10
CA THR A 152 13.57 15.39 0.25
C THR A 152 14.27 14.52 1.27
N THR A 153 14.72 15.13 2.37
CA THR A 153 15.33 14.41 3.47
C THR A 153 14.26 13.92 4.45
N CYS A 154 14.38 12.66 4.84
CA CYS A 154 13.54 12.00 5.83
C CYS A 154 14.39 11.31 6.89
N GLN A 155 13.77 11.00 8.01
CA GLN A 155 14.29 10.14 9.06
C GLN A 155 13.45 8.87 9.17
N VAL A 156 14.10 7.72 9.29
CA VAL A 156 13.41 6.46 9.59
C VAL A 156 12.90 6.49 11.04
N ILE A 157 11.62 6.27 11.24
CA ILE A 157 11.01 6.07 12.56
C ILE A 157 11.14 4.60 12.96
N ASN A 158 10.79 3.72 12.04
CA ASN A 158 10.95 2.28 12.18
C ASN A 158 10.95 1.63 10.79
N HIS A 159 11.44 0.40 10.71
CA HIS A 159 11.46 -0.38 9.49
C HIS A 159 11.08 -1.84 9.74
N THR A 160 10.71 -2.51 8.67
CA THR A 160 10.51 -3.97 8.58
C THR A 160 11.16 -4.43 7.27
N PRO A 161 11.29 -5.75 7.02
CA PRO A 161 11.71 -6.23 5.69
C PRO A 161 10.80 -5.73 4.55
N ALA A 162 9.51 -5.46 4.83
CA ALA A 162 8.54 -5.03 3.84
C ALA A 162 8.40 -3.50 3.69
N GLY A 163 9.17 -2.67 4.41
CA GLY A 163 9.09 -1.22 4.23
C GLY A 163 9.43 -0.39 5.46
N TYR A 164 9.15 0.90 5.35
CA TYR A 164 9.57 1.93 6.30
C TYR A 164 8.40 2.78 6.80
N ALA A 165 8.53 3.27 8.04
CA ALA A 165 7.83 4.47 8.50
C ALA A 165 8.83 5.62 8.56
N LEU A 166 8.56 6.70 7.86
CA LEU A 166 9.43 7.83 7.64
C LEU A 166 8.81 9.12 8.17
N ARG A 167 9.66 10.06 8.59
CA ARG A 167 9.28 11.44 8.91
C ARG A 167 10.07 12.39 8.03
N GLN A 168 9.38 13.28 7.33
CA GLN A 168 10.05 14.36 6.59
C GLN A 168 10.72 15.32 7.57
N THR A 169 11.97 15.63 7.31
CA THR A 169 12.78 16.57 8.11
C THR A 169 13.16 17.81 7.32
N ASP A 170 12.84 17.82 6.04
CA ASP A 170 13.09 18.95 5.16
C ASP A 170 12.11 20.09 5.45
N PRO A 171 12.56 21.36 5.50
CA PRO A 171 11.70 22.53 5.68
C PRO A 171 10.72 22.74 4.51
N HIS A 172 11.02 22.19 3.33
CA HIS A 172 10.15 22.22 2.15
C HIS A 172 9.63 20.81 1.85
N PRO A 173 8.57 20.38 2.53
CA PRO A 173 8.07 19.03 2.40
C PRO A 173 7.52 18.76 0.97
N THR A 174 7.90 17.63 0.43
CA THR A 174 7.33 17.15 -0.83
C THR A 174 5.87 16.73 -0.59
N THR A 175 4.98 17.14 -1.48
CA THR A 175 3.58 16.66 -1.48
C THR A 175 3.57 15.19 -1.90
N LEU A 176 3.01 14.34 -1.06
CA LEU A 176 2.89 12.90 -1.31
C LEU A 176 1.41 12.50 -1.43
N ARG A 177 1.16 11.46 -2.21
CA ARG A 177 -0.16 10.81 -2.33
C ARG A 177 -0.06 9.34 -1.95
N ILE A 178 -1.16 8.79 -1.43
CA ILE A 178 -1.26 7.33 -1.23
C ILE A 178 -1.22 6.64 -2.60
N GLY A 179 -0.39 5.59 -2.71
CA GLY A 179 -0.14 4.89 -3.96
C GLY A 179 0.96 5.50 -4.81
N GLU A 180 1.57 6.61 -4.39
CA GLU A 180 2.67 7.24 -5.11
C GLU A 180 3.95 6.43 -4.95
N LEU A 181 4.68 6.31 -6.06
CA LEU A 181 6.00 5.68 -6.08
C LEU A 181 7.05 6.65 -5.56
N ILE A 182 7.99 6.13 -4.78
CA ILE A 182 9.12 6.89 -4.26
C ILE A 182 10.41 6.09 -4.43
N ALA A 183 11.47 6.78 -4.79
CA ALA A 183 12.83 6.25 -4.73
C ALA A 183 13.46 6.62 -3.38
N LEU A 184 14.13 5.68 -2.74
CA LEU A 184 14.73 5.83 -1.42
C LEU A 184 16.22 5.48 -1.47
N ARG A 185 17.05 6.32 -0.87
CA ARG A 185 18.43 6.00 -0.52
C ARG A 185 18.58 6.07 0.99
N VAL A 186 18.75 4.93 1.62
CA VAL A 186 18.82 4.80 3.08
C VAL A 186 20.28 4.79 3.50
N GLU A 187 20.63 5.63 4.48
CA GLU A 187 21.97 5.67 5.07
C GLU A 187 22.41 4.29 5.60
N GLY A 188 23.62 3.89 5.25
CA GLY A 188 24.18 2.59 5.62
C GLY A 188 23.69 1.42 4.75
N ARG A 189 22.89 1.66 3.71
CA ARG A 189 22.53 0.66 2.70
C ARG A 189 23.11 1.04 1.34
N THR A 190 23.57 0.04 0.62
CA THR A 190 24.01 0.20 -0.77
C THR A 190 22.80 0.06 -1.71
N GLY A 191 22.74 0.92 -2.72
CA GLY A 191 21.70 0.85 -3.73
C GLY A 191 20.52 1.80 -3.51
N LEU A 192 19.71 1.88 -4.55
CA LEU A 192 18.46 2.60 -4.57
C LEU A 192 17.33 1.61 -4.31
N GLN A 193 16.36 2.03 -3.53
CA GLN A 193 15.15 1.24 -3.26
C GLN A 193 13.96 1.95 -3.87
N VAL A 194 12.98 1.19 -4.34
CA VAL A 194 11.67 1.69 -4.79
C VAL A 194 10.61 1.22 -3.83
N ALA A 195 9.79 2.15 -3.41
CA ALA A 195 8.68 1.89 -2.49
C ALA A 195 7.41 2.62 -2.94
N MET A 196 6.28 2.21 -2.38
CA MET A 196 4.97 2.83 -2.60
C MET A 196 4.42 3.39 -1.29
N VAL A 197 3.97 4.64 -1.30
CA VAL A 197 3.33 5.28 -0.14
C VAL A 197 2.01 4.59 0.16
N ARG A 198 1.84 4.12 1.40
CA ARG A 198 0.64 3.40 1.86
C ARG A 198 -0.25 4.21 2.78
N TRP A 199 0.33 5.09 3.56
CA TRP A 199 -0.38 5.98 4.48
C TRP A 199 0.47 7.20 4.83
N PHE A 200 -0.17 8.29 5.25
CA PHE A 200 0.50 9.44 5.86
C PHE A 200 -0.36 10.02 6.96
N ARG A 201 0.26 10.77 7.84
CA ARG A 201 -0.40 11.54 8.90
C ARG A 201 0.37 12.82 9.18
N ASN A 202 -0.35 13.89 9.47
CA ASN A 202 0.24 15.09 10.03
C ASN A 202 0.43 14.90 11.53
N THR A 203 1.58 15.28 12.06
CA THR A 203 1.80 15.29 13.50
C THR A 203 1.34 16.61 14.06
N LEU A 204 0.37 16.59 14.99
CA LEU A 204 -0.22 17.78 15.62
C LEU A 204 0.78 18.70 16.32
N LYS A 205 2.03 18.32 16.48
CA LYS A 205 3.10 19.07 17.15
C LYS A 205 4.08 19.78 16.19
N GLY A 206 3.68 20.05 14.94
CA GLY A 206 4.51 20.82 14.00
C GLY A 206 5.81 20.13 13.53
N SER A 207 6.01 18.85 13.81
CA SER A 207 7.24 18.11 13.52
C SER A 207 7.26 17.43 12.14
N GLY A 208 6.43 17.87 11.19
CA GLY A 208 6.47 17.39 9.81
C GLY A 208 5.52 16.25 9.49
N LEU A 209 5.51 15.86 8.22
CA LEU A 209 4.71 14.77 7.68
C LEU A 209 5.33 13.42 8.02
N GLU A 210 4.55 12.52 8.63
CA GLU A 210 4.92 11.11 8.79
C GLU A 210 4.16 10.26 7.77
N PHE A 211 4.84 9.31 7.17
CA PHE A 211 4.23 8.40 6.22
C PHE A 211 4.85 7.00 6.30
N GLY A 212 4.08 6.02 5.85
CA GLY A 212 4.57 4.64 5.70
C GLY A 212 4.60 4.24 4.25
N CYS A 213 5.66 3.55 3.86
CA CYS A 213 5.81 3.00 2.52
C CYS A 213 6.11 1.50 2.57
N GLU A 214 5.61 0.80 1.56
CA GLU A 214 5.91 -0.60 1.29
C GLU A 214 7.05 -0.67 0.28
N LEU A 215 8.08 -1.43 0.60
CA LEU A 215 9.19 -1.70 -0.30
C LEU A 215 8.72 -2.59 -1.44
N LEU A 216 8.98 -2.16 -2.67
CA LEU A 216 8.67 -2.92 -3.89
C LEU A 216 9.90 -3.61 -4.46
N SER A 217 11.07 -2.94 -4.38
CA SER A 217 12.34 -3.50 -4.82
C SER A 217 13.50 -2.76 -4.16
N ASP A 218 14.58 -3.46 -3.92
CA ASP A 218 15.86 -2.91 -3.46
C ASP A 218 16.91 -2.78 -4.58
N SER A 219 16.54 -3.20 -5.80
CA SER A 219 17.41 -3.17 -6.99
C SER A 219 16.61 -2.79 -8.25
N PRO A 220 15.94 -1.62 -8.29
CA PRO A 220 15.14 -1.23 -9.46
C PRO A 220 16.02 -0.92 -10.66
N GLU A 221 15.57 -1.31 -11.87
CA GLU A 221 16.24 -1.03 -13.13
C GLU A 221 15.42 -0.04 -13.96
N ALA A 222 16.10 0.96 -14.53
CA ALA A 222 15.47 1.88 -15.45
C ALA A 222 15.48 1.29 -16.87
N ALA A 223 14.32 1.24 -17.50
CA ALA A 223 14.15 0.81 -18.87
C ALA A 223 13.30 1.80 -19.67
N ALA A 224 13.12 1.54 -20.95
CA ALA A 224 12.22 2.28 -21.81
C ALA A 224 11.39 1.30 -22.63
N ALA A 225 10.09 1.56 -22.74
CA ALA A 225 9.18 0.79 -23.57
C ALA A 225 8.81 1.58 -24.82
N ALA A 226 8.74 0.90 -25.96
CA ALA A 226 8.20 1.42 -27.21
C ALA A 226 6.84 0.75 -27.50
N GLY A 227 5.87 1.50 -28.01
CA GLY A 227 4.62 0.93 -28.52
C GLY A 227 4.87 0.20 -29.86
N GLU A 228 4.15 -0.88 -30.12
CA GLU A 228 4.30 -1.67 -31.36
C GLU A 228 4.01 -0.86 -32.64
N ASP A 229 3.13 0.15 -32.57
CA ASP A 229 2.68 0.95 -33.71
C ASP A 229 3.41 2.30 -33.87
N ALA A 230 4.46 2.56 -33.11
CA ALA A 230 5.11 3.86 -33.10
C ALA A 230 6.08 4.03 -34.28
N ALA A 231 5.58 4.53 -35.41
CA ALA A 231 6.41 5.12 -36.47
C ALA A 231 7.26 6.31 -35.95
N ASP A 232 6.84 6.93 -34.85
CA ASP A 232 7.59 7.90 -34.05
C ASP A 232 7.79 7.31 -32.65
N ALA A 233 8.89 6.62 -32.44
CA ALA A 233 9.22 5.91 -31.19
C ALA A 233 9.47 6.88 -30.04
N SER A 234 8.41 7.45 -29.47
CA SER A 234 8.51 8.08 -28.17
C SER A 234 8.66 7.00 -27.10
N LEU A 235 9.91 6.82 -26.64
CA LEU A 235 10.22 5.88 -25.59
C LEU A 235 9.56 6.31 -24.27
N THR A 236 8.72 5.44 -23.73
CA THR A 236 8.08 5.66 -22.42
C THR A 236 9.01 5.17 -21.31
N PRO A 237 9.37 6.02 -20.33
CA PRO A 237 10.14 5.62 -19.17
C PRO A 237 9.41 4.55 -18.35
N VAL A 238 10.04 3.42 -18.10
CA VAL A 238 9.53 2.34 -17.27
C VAL A 238 10.56 1.92 -16.24
N VAL A 239 10.09 1.44 -15.08
CA VAL A 239 10.95 0.87 -14.05
C VAL A 239 10.67 -0.61 -13.96
N VAL A 240 11.69 -1.42 -14.14
CA VAL A 240 11.65 -2.86 -13.94
C VAL A 240 11.97 -3.15 -12.49
N LEU A 241 11.12 -3.93 -11.85
CA LEU A 241 11.36 -4.50 -10.54
C LEU A 241 11.83 -5.94 -10.77
N PRO A 242 13.13 -6.24 -10.58
CA PRO A 242 13.63 -7.60 -10.70
C PRO A 242 12.95 -8.51 -9.69
N GLU A 243 12.96 -9.80 -9.97
CA GLU A 243 12.46 -10.82 -9.06
C GLU A 243 13.25 -10.79 -7.75
N ASP A 244 12.54 -10.67 -6.62
CA ASP A 244 13.15 -10.88 -5.32
C ASP A 244 13.44 -12.38 -5.13
N ALA A 245 14.69 -12.76 -5.28
CA ALA A 245 15.17 -14.14 -5.05
C ALA A 245 14.84 -14.63 -3.61
N ALA A 246 14.48 -13.73 -2.69
CA ALA A 246 14.13 -14.04 -1.31
C ALA A 246 12.66 -14.43 -1.10
N ALA A 247 11.77 -14.22 -2.08
CA ALA A 247 10.33 -14.52 -1.96
C ALA A 247 9.97 -15.94 -2.41
N THR A 248 10.90 -16.72 -2.92
CA THR A 248 10.66 -18.07 -3.47
C THR A 248 10.64 -19.13 -2.37
N GLY A 249 9.48 -19.30 -1.72
CA GLY A 249 9.07 -20.64 -1.28
C GLY A 249 8.70 -21.44 -2.54
N ALA A 250 9.21 -22.67 -2.64
CA ALA A 250 9.10 -23.68 -3.71
C ALA A 250 7.90 -23.54 -4.68
N GLY A 251 7.94 -22.57 -5.57
CA GLY A 251 7.00 -22.29 -6.64
C GLY A 251 7.75 -21.60 -7.78
N GLU A 252 7.11 -21.52 -8.93
CA GLU A 252 7.63 -20.82 -10.11
C GLU A 252 8.06 -19.40 -9.72
N PRO A 253 9.27 -18.94 -10.12
CA PRO A 253 9.75 -17.61 -9.76
C PRO A 253 8.75 -16.55 -10.23
N PRO A 254 8.42 -15.54 -9.41
CA PRO A 254 7.53 -14.47 -9.83
C PRO A 254 8.15 -13.72 -11.02
N ALA A 255 7.38 -13.50 -12.08
CA ALA A 255 7.84 -12.74 -13.24
C ALA A 255 8.22 -11.31 -12.85
N PRO A 256 9.23 -10.69 -13.49
CA PRO A 256 9.61 -9.31 -13.24
C PRO A 256 8.41 -8.38 -13.45
N GLN A 257 8.22 -7.41 -12.55
CA GLN A 257 7.13 -6.46 -12.63
C GLN A 257 7.58 -5.17 -13.33
N LEU A 258 6.70 -4.60 -14.15
CA LEU A 258 6.93 -3.33 -14.80
C LEU A 258 6.06 -2.24 -14.15
N LEU A 259 6.68 -1.12 -13.79
CA LEU A 259 5.99 0.09 -13.37
C LEU A 259 5.89 1.04 -14.56
N LEU A 260 4.66 1.31 -14.97
CA LEU A 260 4.31 2.10 -16.14
C LEU A 260 3.50 3.35 -15.75
N PRO A 261 3.60 4.45 -16.50
CA PRO A 261 2.69 5.57 -16.34
C PRO A 261 1.24 5.13 -16.63
N ALA A 262 0.29 5.57 -15.80
CA ALA A 262 -1.12 5.25 -16.00
C ALA A 262 -1.66 5.86 -17.30
N GLY A 263 -2.36 5.06 -18.10
CA GLY A 263 -3.09 5.52 -19.30
C GLY A 263 -2.27 5.62 -20.59
N GLN A 264 -1.08 5.02 -20.64
CA GLN A 264 -0.24 5.02 -21.86
C GLN A 264 -0.20 3.65 -22.59
N PHE A 265 -0.98 2.66 -22.12
CA PHE A 265 -1.11 1.34 -22.73
C PHE A 265 -2.54 0.81 -22.64
#